data_678e4af490afe9494f0ffa927c04d92d
#
_entry.id   678e4af490afe9494f0ffa927c04d92d
#
_cell.length_a   1.000
_cell.length_b   1.000
_cell.length_c   1.000
_cell.angle_alpha   90.00
_cell.angle_beta   90.00
_cell.angle_gamma   90.00
#
_symmetry.space_group_name_H-M   'P 1'
#
loop_
_entity.id
_entity.type
_entity.pdbx_description
1 polymer ?
#
loop_
_entity_poly.entity_id
_entity_poly.type
_entity_poly.pdbx_seq_one_letter_code
_entity_poly.pdbx_strand_id
1 'polypeptide(L)'
;MARKFTAEEKAAAKAALKDEEGEKAVLSAIGKMAGADREIAKRIHAIVRKVAPELVPRTWYGMPAYSKDDKVVCFFKDAGKFKDRYSTFGFNDKANLDDGSMWPTSYAVTKLTKADEKKIGDLVKQAVS
;
A
#
# COMPACT_ATOMS: atom_id res chain seq x y z
N MET A 1 33.82 24.16 1.27
CA MET A 1 33.57 23.30 2.44
C MET A 1 32.26 22.57 2.28
N ALA A 2 32.28 21.27 2.46
CA ALA A 2 31.04 20.48 2.43
C ALA A 2 30.18 20.83 3.66
N ARG A 3 28.92 21.12 3.42
CA ARG A 3 27.96 21.36 4.50
C ARG A 3 27.66 20.05 5.22
N LYS A 4 27.70 20.08 6.54
CA LYS A 4 27.24 18.95 7.35
C LYS A 4 25.74 19.02 7.51
N PHE A 5 25.06 17.90 7.26
CA PHE A 5 23.63 17.77 7.48
C PHE A 5 23.32 17.65 8.97
N THR A 6 22.22 18.27 9.41
CA THR A 6 21.68 18.06 10.75
C THR A 6 21.14 16.64 10.89
N ALA A 7 20.85 16.21 12.11
CA ALA A 7 20.22 14.90 12.36
C ALA A 7 18.86 14.80 11.66
N GLU A 8 18.07 15.89 11.68
CA GLU A 8 16.77 15.95 11.00
C GLU A 8 16.92 15.87 9.48
N GLU A 9 17.92 16.56 8.90
CA GLU A 9 18.17 16.52 7.46
C GLU A 9 18.60 15.12 7.03
N LYS A 10 19.45 14.44 7.80
CA LYS A 10 19.86 13.06 7.53
C LYS A 10 18.70 12.09 7.62
N ALA A 11 17.86 12.24 8.63
CA ALA A 11 16.68 11.40 8.81
C ALA A 11 15.69 11.59 7.65
N ALA A 12 15.46 12.84 7.21
CA ALA A 12 14.59 13.14 6.09
C ALA A 12 15.13 12.57 4.78
N ALA A 13 16.45 12.67 4.54
CA ALA A 13 17.07 12.11 3.34
C ALA A 13 16.97 10.58 3.32
N LYS A 14 17.19 9.93 4.46
CA LYS A 14 17.06 8.48 4.60
C LYS A 14 15.63 8.01 4.37
N ALA A 15 14.64 8.74 4.92
CA ALA A 15 13.23 8.43 4.75
C ALA A 15 12.81 8.57 3.28
N ALA A 16 13.27 9.65 2.59
CA ALA A 16 12.99 9.86 1.19
C ALA A 16 13.57 8.76 0.30
N LEU A 17 14.78 8.31 0.60
CA LEU A 17 15.43 7.22 -0.13
C LEU A 17 14.69 5.90 0.07
N LYS A 18 14.25 5.62 1.28
CA LYS A 18 13.47 4.41 1.61
C LYS A 18 12.14 4.40 0.84
N ASP A 19 11.45 5.54 0.77
CA ASP A 19 10.21 5.68 0.00
C ASP A 19 10.47 5.45 -1.48
N GLU A 20 11.52 6.03 -2.06
CA GLU A 20 11.87 5.87 -3.47
C GLU A 20 12.21 4.40 -3.80
N GLU A 21 13.01 3.75 -2.97
CA GLU A 21 13.36 2.34 -3.15
C GLU A 21 12.14 1.43 -3.02
N GLY A 22 11.26 1.72 -2.07
CA GLY A 22 10.01 0.99 -1.87
C GLY A 22 9.08 1.15 -3.06
N GLU A 23 8.95 2.37 -3.59
CA GLU A 23 8.17 2.64 -4.80
C GLU A 23 8.63 1.80 -5.97
N LYS A 24 9.94 1.75 -6.21
CA LYS A 24 10.52 0.94 -7.30
C LYS A 24 10.24 -0.56 -7.08
N ALA A 25 10.39 -1.04 -5.85
CA ALA A 25 10.14 -2.45 -5.53
C ALA A 25 8.69 -2.83 -5.75
N VAL A 26 7.75 -1.98 -5.34
CA VAL A 26 6.32 -2.20 -5.53
C VAL A 26 5.96 -2.20 -7.02
N LEU A 27 6.46 -1.21 -7.77
CA LEU A 27 6.20 -1.14 -9.21
C LEU A 27 6.76 -2.36 -9.94
N SER A 28 7.92 -2.86 -9.53
CA SER A 28 8.50 -4.09 -10.08
C SER A 28 7.61 -5.30 -9.78
N ALA A 29 7.12 -5.43 -8.56
CA ALA A 29 6.22 -6.52 -8.17
C ALA A 29 4.92 -6.47 -8.99
N ILE A 30 4.34 -5.28 -9.15
CA ILE A 30 3.13 -5.07 -9.95
C ILE A 30 3.37 -5.46 -11.41
N GLY A 31 4.51 -5.07 -11.97
CA GLY A 31 4.89 -5.37 -13.35
C GLY A 31 4.96 -6.87 -13.67
N LYS A 32 5.19 -7.70 -12.65
CA LYS A 32 5.25 -9.17 -12.79
C LYS A 32 3.89 -9.83 -12.69
N MET A 33 2.85 -9.11 -12.32
CA MET A 33 1.50 -9.66 -12.22
C MET A 33 0.88 -9.86 -13.58
N ALA A 34 -0.02 -10.84 -13.69
CA ALA A 34 -0.76 -11.08 -14.93
C ALA A 34 -1.92 -10.07 -15.07
N GLY A 35 -2.21 -9.73 -16.32
CA GLY A 35 -3.32 -8.94 -16.83
C GLY A 35 -4.17 -8.17 -15.84
N ALA A 36 -5.31 -8.76 -15.44
CA ALA A 36 -6.29 -8.12 -14.57
C ALA A 36 -5.72 -7.76 -13.19
N ASP A 37 -4.90 -8.63 -12.61
CA ASP A 37 -4.28 -8.38 -11.30
C ASP A 37 -3.37 -7.16 -11.36
N ARG A 38 -2.59 -7.04 -12.43
CA ARG A 38 -1.68 -5.92 -12.63
C ARG A 38 -2.44 -4.60 -12.72
N GLU A 39 -3.54 -4.57 -13.48
CA GLU A 39 -4.35 -3.35 -13.60
C GLU A 39 -4.99 -2.95 -12.28
N ILE A 40 -5.51 -3.90 -11.51
CA ILE A 40 -6.06 -3.64 -10.18
C ILE A 40 -4.96 -3.09 -9.26
N ALA A 41 -3.81 -3.75 -9.24
CA ALA A 41 -2.68 -3.34 -8.40
C ALA A 41 -2.19 -1.93 -8.71
N LYS A 42 -2.09 -1.58 -10.00
CA LYS A 42 -1.71 -0.22 -10.44
C LYS A 42 -2.68 0.83 -9.92
N ARG A 43 -3.97 0.56 -10.01
CA ARG A 43 -5.00 1.51 -9.57
C ARG A 43 -5.00 1.67 -8.07
N ILE A 44 -4.87 0.57 -7.32
CA ILE A 44 -4.77 0.61 -5.86
C ILE A 44 -3.52 1.40 -5.45
N HIS A 45 -2.39 1.15 -6.09
CA HIS A 45 -1.15 1.87 -5.84
C HIS A 45 -1.34 3.38 -6.02
N ALA A 46 -1.94 3.79 -7.13
CA ALA A 46 -2.21 5.20 -7.41
C ALA A 46 -3.13 5.83 -6.35
N ILE A 47 -4.16 5.11 -5.93
CA ILE A 47 -5.08 5.57 -4.90
C ILE A 47 -4.36 5.78 -3.57
N VAL A 48 -3.62 4.79 -3.12
CA VAL A 48 -2.88 4.87 -1.85
C VAL A 48 -1.88 6.01 -1.85
N ARG A 49 -1.11 6.16 -2.93
CA ARG A 49 -0.12 7.23 -3.05
C ARG A 49 -0.76 8.62 -3.04
N LYS A 50 -1.98 8.73 -3.57
CA LYS A 50 -2.72 10.00 -3.61
C LYS A 50 -3.34 10.35 -2.26
N VAL A 51 -4.04 9.41 -1.63
CA VAL A 51 -4.85 9.70 -0.43
C VAL A 51 -4.07 9.58 0.88
N ALA A 52 -2.97 8.82 0.88
CA ALA A 52 -2.14 8.60 2.06
C ALA A 52 -0.65 8.64 1.68
N PRO A 53 -0.13 9.82 1.27
CA PRO A 53 1.27 9.93 0.84
C PRO A 53 2.26 9.64 1.97
N GLU A 54 1.84 9.68 3.22
CA GLU A 54 2.66 9.32 4.38
C GLU A 54 2.97 7.83 4.47
N LEU A 55 2.19 6.97 3.80
CA LEU A 55 2.47 5.55 3.77
C LEU A 55 3.67 5.26 2.85
N VAL A 56 4.61 4.47 3.36
CA VAL A 56 5.83 4.10 2.63
C VAL A 56 5.56 2.80 1.86
N PRO A 57 5.70 2.79 0.52
CA PRO A 57 5.55 1.57 -0.26
C PRO A 57 6.67 0.59 0.09
N ARG A 58 6.35 -0.69 0.09
CA ARG A 58 7.34 -1.76 0.25
C ARG A 58 6.75 -3.06 -0.27
N THR A 59 7.60 -4.06 -0.51
CA THR A 59 7.10 -5.41 -0.74
C THR A 59 7.05 -6.16 0.59
N TRP A 60 6.02 -6.99 0.75
CA TRP A 60 5.77 -7.79 1.95
C TRP A 60 5.34 -9.17 1.48
N TYR A 61 6.17 -10.18 1.70
CA TYR A 61 6.00 -11.50 1.09
C TYR A 61 5.78 -11.44 -0.43
N GLY A 62 6.50 -10.51 -1.09
CA GLY A 62 6.38 -10.28 -2.53
C GLY A 62 5.14 -9.52 -2.96
N MET A 63 4.31 -9.08 -2.04
CA MET A 63 3.09 -8.30 -2.31
C MET A 63 3.36 -6.80 -2.18
N PRO A 64 2.70 -5.96 -2.99
CA PRO A 64 2.66 -4.52 -2.72
C PRO A 64 2.06 -4.26 -1.34
N ALA A 65 2.76 -3.48 -0.53
CA ALA A 65 2.32 -3.14 0.80
C ALA A 65 2.68 -1.69 1.11
N TYR A 66 1.96 -1.10 2.05
CA TYR A 66 2.09 0.31 2.41
C TYR A 66 2.18 0.41 3.91
N SER A 67 3.28 0.99 4.40
CA SER A 67 3.62 0.93 5.82
C SER A 67 3.73 2.30 6.47
N LYS A 68 3.59 2.31 7.78
CA LYS A 68 3.81 3.48 8.63
C LYS A 68 4.60 2.99 9.86
N ASP A 69 5.68 3.70 10.18
CA ASP A 69 6.57 3.32 11.29
C ASP A 69 7.04 1.86 11.19
N ASP A 70 7.42 1.45 9.98
CA ASP A 70 7.88 0.10 9.63
C ASP A 70 6.83 -1.02 9.81
N LYS A 71 5.57 -0.67 10.00
CA LYS A 71 4.47 -1.64 10.10
C LYS A 71 3.55 -1.52 8.90
N VAL A 72 3.23 -2.65 8.29
CA VAL A 72 2.31 -2.69 7.15
C VAL A 72 0.91 -2.28 7.60
N VAL A 73 0.35 -1.26 6.95
CA VAL A 73 -1.02 -0.80 7.19
C VAL A 73 -2.00 -1.50 6.25
N CYS A 74 -1.66 -1.57 4.97
CA CYS A 74 -2.49 -2.26 3.97
C CYS A 74 -1.61 -2.91 2.90
N PHE A 75 -2.19 -3.87 2.17
CA PHE A 75 -1.47 -4.65 1.17
C PHE A 75 -2.41 -5.17 0.09
N PHE A 76 -1.83 -5.52 -1.05
CA PHE A 76 -2.56 -6.17 -2.14
C PHE A 76 -1.97 -7.55 -2.43
N LYS A 77 -2.83 -8.57 -2.34
CA LYS A 77 -2.48 -9.96 -2.62
C LYS A 77 -3.09 -10.36 -3.97
N ASP A 78 -2.25 -10.54 -4.98
CA ASP A 78 -2.73 -10.87 -6.32
C ASP A 78 -3.17 -12.34 -6.42
N ALA A 79 -4.32 -12.56 -7.05
CA ALA A 79 -4.92 -13.88 -7.17
C ALA A 79 -4.03 -14.88 -7.89
N GLY A 80 -3.38 -14.45 -8.98
CA GLY A 80 -2.58 -15.32 -9.84
C GLY A 80 -1.38 -15.92 -9.13
N LYS A 81 -0.62 -15.11 -8.39
CA LYS A 81 0.57 -15.55 -7.68
C LYS A 81 0.23 -16.59 -6.60
N PHE A 82 -0.85 -16.37 -5.89
CA PHE A 82 -1.26 -17.21 -4.75
C PHE A 82 -2.29 -18.27 -5.13
N LYS A 83 -2.66 -18.33 -6.42
CA LYS A 83 -3.64 -19.28 -6.97
C LYS A 83 -4.99 -19.21 -6.25
N ASP A 84 -5.40 -17.99 -5.91
CA ASP A 84 -6.69 -17.73 -5.28
C ASP A 84 -7.74 -17.39 -6.35
N ARG A 85 -9.00 -17.53 -5.99
CA ARG A 85 -10.13 -17.22 -6.87
C ARG A 85 -10.29 -15.72 -7.13
N TYR A 86 -9.85 -14.90 -6.19
CA TYR A 86 -9.91 -13.42 -6.27
C TYR A 86 -8.66 -12.82 -5.64
N SER A 87 -8.37 -11.59 -6.02
CA SER A 87 -7.33 -10.81 -5.34
C SER A 87 -7.87 -10.25 -4.03
N THR A 88 -6.98 -9.89 -3.11
CA THR A 88 -7.37 -9.38 -1.78
C THR A 88 -6.72 -8.03 -1.54
N PHE A 89 -7.51 -7.05 -1.13
CA PHE A 89 -6.99 -5.82 -0.54
C PHE A 89 -7.24 -5.90 0.96
N GLY A 90 -6.17 -5.93 1.75
CA GLY A 90 -6.27 -6.17 3.18
C GLY A 90 -5.59 -5.10 4.02
N PHE A 91 -6.00 -5.05 5.27
CA PHE A 91 -5.47 -4.15 6.30
C PHE A 91 -4.96 -4.97 7.49
N ASN A 92 -3.84 -4.54 8.05
CA ASN A 92 -3.29 -5.11 9.27
C ASN A 92 -3.73 -4.29 10.51
N ASP A 93 -3.31 -4.71 11.68
CA ASP A 93 -3.76 -4.12 12.95
C ASP A 93 -3.33 -2.66 13.14
N LYS A 94 -2.34 -2.18 12.39
CA LYS A 94 -1.92 -0.78 12.41
C LYS A 94 -2.98 0.15 11.80
N ALA A 95 -3.88 -0.39 10.98
CA ALA A 95 -4.95 0.38 10.34
C ALA A 95 -6.04 0.75 11.36
N ASN A 96 -6.41 2.01 11.41
CA ASN A 96 -7.45 2.50 12.30
C ASN A 96 -8.83 2.38 11.64
N LEU A 97 -9.34 1.14 11.59
CA LEU A 97 -10.66 0.84 11.01
C LEU A 97 -11.68 0.43 12.07
N ASP A 98 -11.35 0.59 13.32
CA ASP A 98 -12.16 0.15 14.45
C ASP A 98 -13.60 0.68 14.36
N ASP A 99 -14.55 -0.23 14.50
CA ASP A 99 -15.99 0.08 14.47
C ASP A 99 -16.71 -0.92 15.39
N GLY A 100 -16.99 -0.50 16.61
CA GLY A 100 -17.54 -1.38 17.63
C GLY A 100 -16.55 -2.44 18.07
N SER A 101 -17.01 -3.66 18.26
CA SER A 101 -16.18 -4.78 18.70
C SER A 101 -15.76 -5.71 17.54
N MET A 102 -16.25 -5.46 16.33
CA MET A 102 -15.97 -6.28 15.17
C MET A 102 -16.09 -5.44 13.90
N TRP A 103 -15.08 -5.51 13.02
CA TRP A 103 -15.07 -4.78 11.74
C TRP A 103 -14.30 -5.55 10.68
N PRO A 104 -14.63 -5.35 9.38
CA PRO A 104 -13.91 -6.03 8.30
C PRO A 104 -12.53 -5.43 8.09
N THR A 105 -11.56 -6.28 7.76
CA THR A 105 -10.17 -5.87 7.51
C THR A 105 -9.64 -6.34 6.16
N SER A 106 -10.39 -7.16 5.40
CA SER A 106 -9.96 -7.55 4.06
C SER A 106 -11.14 -7.64 3.11
N TYR A 107 -10.85 -7.41 1.83
CA TYR A 107 -11.84 -7.29 0.78
C TYR A 107 -11.40 -8.11 -0.43
N ALA A 108 -12.32 -8.94 -0.95
CA ALA A 108 -12.12 -9.65 -2.20
C ALA A 108 -12.27 -8.66 -3.36
N VAL A 109 -11.34 -8.69 -4.32
CA VAL A 109 -11.35 -7.78 -5.47
C VAL A 109 -11.25 -8.60 -6.75
N THR A 110 -12.28 -8.52 -7.59
CA THR A 110 -12.28 -9.16 -8.91
C THR A 110 -12.11 -8.16 -10.03
N LYS A 111 -12.54 -6.91 -9.80
CA LYS A 111 -12.34 -5.76 -10.68
C LYS A 111 -12.54 -4.51 -9.85
N LEU A 112 -12.15 -3.35 -10.39
CA LEU A 112 -12.38 -2.06 -9.73
C LEU A 112 -13.29 -1.19 -10.57
N THR A 113 -14.49 -0.91 -10.04
CA THR A 113 -15.37 0.14 -10.56
C THR A 113 -14.93 1.47 -9.92
N LYS A 114 -15.49 2.58 -10.42
CA LYS A 114 -15.24 3.90 -9.81
C LYS A 114 -15.72 3.95 -8.35
N ALA A 115 -16.85 3.32 -8.06
CA ALA A 115 -17.36 3.21 -6.69
C ALA A 115 -16.41 2.43 -5.79
N ASP A 116 -15.81 1.35 -6.30
CA ASP A 116 -14.84 0.54 -5.58
C ASP A 116 -13.57 1.34 -5.27
N GLU A 117 -13.09 2.11 -6.25
CA GLU A 117 -11.91 2.96 -6.08
C GLU A 117 -12.15 4.02 -5.00
N LYS A 118 -13.34 4.63 -5.00
CA LYS A 118 -13.72 5.59 -3.96
C LYS A 118 -13.74 4.93 -2.58
N LYS A 119 -14.33 3.74 -2.49
CA LYS A 119 -14.39 2.97 -1.24
C LYS A 119 -12.99 2.65 -0.70
N ILE A 120 -12.09 2.21 -1.57
CA ILE A 120 -10.69 1.94 -1.19
C ILE A 120 -10.03 3.21 -0.68
N GLY A 121 -10.19 4.32 -1.40
CA GLY A 121 -9.62 5.61 -0.98
C GLY A 121 -10.14 6.05 0.39
N ASP A 122 -11.42 5.93 0.64
CA ASP A 122 -12.04 6.28 1.92
C ASP A 122 -11.52 5.38 3.06
N LEU A 123 -11.40 4.08 2.81
CA LEU A 123 -10.86 3.13 3.78
C LEU A 123 -9.41 3.43 4.13
N VAL A 124 -8.58 3.74 3.13
CA VAL A 124 -7.16 4.08 3.35
C VAL A 124 -7.04 5.37 4.15
N LYS A 125 -7.83 6.39 3.83
CA LYS A 125 -7.86 7.65 4.61
C LYS A 125 -8.21 7.39 6.07
N GLN A 126 -9.22 6.58 6.32
CA GLN A 126 -9.63 6.21 7.67
C GLN A 126 -8.52 5.43 8.39
N ALA A 127 -7.88 4.51 7.68
CA ALA A 127 -6.85 3.63 8.24
C ALA A 127 -5.65 4.41 8.79
N VAL A 128 -5.33 5.57 8.20
CA VAL A 128 -4.19 6.40 8.61
C VAL A 128 -4.60 7.58 9.50
N SER A 129 -5.86 7.76 9.76
CA SER A 129 -6.35 8.88 10.58
C SER A 129 -6.06 8.70 12.08
#